data_7747e4ffa899f3708e74fdbac7c2de81
#
_entry.id   7747e4ffa899f3708e74fdbac7c2de81
#
_cell.length_a   1.000
_cell.length_b   1.000
_cell.length_c   1.000
_cell.angle_alpha   90.00
_cell.angle_beta   90.00
_cell.angle_gamma   90.00
#
_symmetry.space_group_name_H-M   'P 1'
#
loop_
_entity.id
_entity.type
_entity.pdbx_description
1 polymer ?
#
loop_
_entity_poly.entity_id
_entity_poly.type
_entity_poly.pdbx_seq_one_letter_code
_entity_poly.pdbx_strand_id
1 'polypeptide(L)'
;MRKFLSLVFAIAIGVLSLSSCEKATPDTKEPNPLVGTKWYTSYADYLMVLEFTSDTDVTGYFAKPNGVYYSGQTSGKYTVSGNRVTFSGLTYCWIYAYYRLESGSVNGSLLSTTGKKTFDIDKGDWSSWTDTFSKQ
;
A
#
# COMPACT_ATOMS: atom_id res chain seq x y z
N MET A 1 -24.53 85.16 5.27
CA MET A 1 -24.28 84.85 3.84
C MET A 1 -23.53 83.54 3.77
N ARG A 2 -24.00 82.66 2.91
CA ARG A 2 -23.40 81.43 2.39
C ARG A 2 -23.44 80.20 3.29
N LYS A 3 -24.40 79.43 2.90
CA LYS A 3 -24.71 78.04 3.23
C LYS A 3 -23.60 77.11 2.77
N PHE A 4 -23.16 76.23 3.61
CA PHE A 4 -22.48 75.01 3.17
C PHE A 4 -23.31 73.80 3.51
N LEU A 5 -23.71 73.17 2.44
CA LEU A 5 -24.47 71.97 2.40
C LEU A 5 -23.56 70.79 2.80
N SER A 6 -23.78 70.16 3.93
CA SER A 6 -23.06 68.99 4.33
C SER A 6 -23.77 67.76 3.79
N LEU A 7 -23.18 67.17 2.78
CA LEU A 7 -23.64 65.91 2.17
C LEU A 7 -23.16 64.72 3.02
N VAL A 8 -24.11 64.18 3.75
CA VAL A 8 -23.83 62.95 4.50
C VAL A 8 -23.95 61.76 3.56
N PHE A 9 -22.79 61.20 3.19
CA PHE A 9 -22.74 59.93 2.47
C PHE A 9 -22.94 58.78 3.49
N ALA A 10 -24.11 58.20 3.51
CA ALA A 10 -24.37 56.95 4.19
C ALA A 10 -23.77 55.82 3.37
N ILE A 11 -22.60 55.32 3.78
CA ILE A 11 -22.03 54.08 3.24
C ILE A 11 -22.76 52.90 3.87
N ALA A 12 -23.68 52.35 3.12
CA ALA A 12 -24.27 51.04 3.44
C ALA A 12 -23.22 49.97 3.22
N ILE A 13 -22.61 49.50 4.28
CA ILE A 13 -21.76 48.29 4.25
C ILE A 13 -22.67 47.09 4.09
N GLY A 14 -22.87 46.67 2.87
CA GLY A 14 -23.45 45.38 2.55
C GLY A 14 -22.52 44.27 3.01
N VAL A 15 -22.90 43.60 4.07
CA VAL A 15 -22.25 42.34 4.47
C VAL A 15 -22.60 41.27 3.43
N LEU A 16 -21.74 41.13 2.45
CA LEU A 16 -21.74 39.95 1.59
C LEU A 16 -21.29 38.78 2.43
N SER A 17 -22.25 38.05 2.95
CA SER A 17 -22.02 36.68 3.45
C SER A 17 -21.58 35.81 2.27
N LEU A 18 -20.28 35.74 2.07
CA LEU A 18 -19.67 34.70 1.23
C LEU A 18 -19.94 33.37 1.92
N SER A 19 -21.04 32.72 1.54
CA SER A 19 -21.18 31.28 1.72
C SER A 19 -20.04 30.67 0.89
N SER A 20 -18.91 30.41 1.52
CA SER A 20 -17.91 29.53 0.93
C SER A 20 -18.56 28.15 0.89
N CYS A 21 -19.15 27.81 -0.24
CA CYS A 21 -19.26 26.42 -0.63
C CYS A 21 -17.83 25.88 -0.64
N GLU A 22 -17.42 25.22 0.42
CA GLU A 22 -16.32 24.28 0.35
C GLU A 22 -16.69 23.27 -0.73
N LYS A 23 -16.22 23.54 -1.93
CA LYS A 23 -16.13 22.51 -2.95
C LYS A 23 -15.33 21.42 -2.28
N ALA A 24 -15.98 20.30 -1.94
CA ALA A 24 -15.30 19.09 -1.56
C ALA A 24 -14.29 18.82 -2.68
N THR A 25 -13.01 19.01 -2.39
CA THR A 25 -11.93 18.59 -3.27
C THR A 25 -12.18 17.12 -3.51
N PRO A 26 -12.26 16.65 -4.77
CA PRO A 26 -12.32 15.23 -5.04
C PRO A 26 -11.15 14.59 -4.30
N ASP A 27 -11.44 13.59 -3.50
CA ASP A 27 -10.47 12.82 -2.73
C ASP A 27 -9.54 12.15 -3.75
N THR A 28 -8.51 12.88 -4.18
CA THR A 28 -7.45 12.37 -5.05
C THR A 28 -6.59 11.50 -4.16
N LYS A 29 -7.06 10.26 -3.93
CA LYS A 29 -6.27 9.21 -3.32
C LYS A 29 -4.95 9.16 -4.07
N GLU A 30 -3.86 9.47 -3.39
CA GLU A 30 -2.53 9.36 -3.98
C GLU A 30 -2.35 7.96 -4.59
N PRO A 31 -1.78 7.87 -5.81
CA PRO A 31 -1.57 6.58 -6.45
C PRO A 31 -0.75 5.69 -5.52
N ASN A 32 -1.22 4.46 -5.30
CA ASN A 32 -0.48 3.50 -4.50
C ASN A 32 0.83 3.12 -5.23
N PRO A 33 2.01 3.47 -4.67
CA PRO A 33 3.29 3.28 -5.35
C PRO A 33 3.71 1.82 -5.52
N LEU A 34 2.98 0.89 -4.92
CA LEU A 34 3.24 -0.53 -5.05
C LEU A 34 2.59 -1.16 -6.28
N VAL A 35 1.49 -0.60 -6.78
CA VAL A 35 0.76 -1.15 -7.93
C VAL A 35 1.66 -1.32 -9.14
N GLY A 36 1.61 -2.50 -9.75
CA GLY A 36 2.42 -2.85 -10.91
C GLY A 36 3.89 -3.17 -10.60
N THR A 37 4.27 -3.24 -9.33
CA THR A 37 5.65 -3.54 -8.92
C THR A 37 5.84 -5.01 -8.57
N LYS A 38 7.07 -5.49 -8.80
CA LYS A 38 7.52 -6.83 -8.41
C LYS A 38 8.69 -6.72 -7.44
N TRP A 39 8.68 -7.58 -6.44
CA TRP A 39 9.65 -7.61 -5.38
C TRP A 39 10.17 -9.03 -5.23
N TYR A 40 11.47 -9.18 -5.06
CA TYR A 40 12.17 -10.46 -5.14
C TYR A 40 13.04 -10.69 -3.91
N THR A 41 13.02 -11.90 -3.39
CA THR A 41 14.02 -12.39 -2.44
C THR A 41 14.54 -13.76 -2.89
N SER A 42 15.81 -14.06 -2.57
CA SER A 42 16.41 -15.35 -2.90
C SER A 42 15.94 -16.42 -1.92
N TYR A 43 15.55 -17.57 -2.44
CA TYR A 43 15.16 -18.72 -1.66
C TYR A 43 15.76 -20.01 -2.28
N ALA A 44 16.86 -20.47 -1.72
CA ALA A 44 17.68 -21.54 -2.32
C ALA A 44 18.04 -21.21 -3.78
N ASP A 45 17.71 -22.08 -4.72
CA ASP A 45 17.97 -21.93 -6.15
C ASP A 45 16.85 -21.18 -6.90
N TYR A 46 15.93 -20.54 -6.19
CA TYR A 46 14.75 -19.86 -6.73
C TYR A 46 14.62 -18.45 -6.17
N LEU A 47 13.75 -17.69 -6.79
CA LEU A 47 13.29 -16.40 -6.32
C LEU A 47 11.87 -16.53 -5.77
N MET A 48 11.63 -16.03 -4.58
CA MET A 48 10.29 -15.76 -4.11
C MET A 48 9.89 -14.37 -4.60
N VAL A 49 8.73 -14.26 -5.23
CA VAL A 49 8.26 -13.05 -5.88
C VAL A 49 6.94 -12.61 -5.25
N LEU A 50 6.85 -11.31 -4.96
CA LEU A 50 5.60 -10.62 -4.64
C LEU A 50 5.28 -9.65 -5.77
N GLU A 51 4.12 -9.78 -6.37
CA GLU A 51 3.62 -8.90 -7.43
C GLU A 51 2.35 -8.19 -6.96
N PHE A 52 2.41 -6.87 -6.86
CA PHE A 52 1.27 -6.03 -6.49
C PHE A 52 0.47 -5.70 -7.74
N THR A 53 -0.62 -6.43 -7.95
CA THR A 53 -1.36 -6.42 -9.23
C THR A 53 -2.44 -5.33 -9.31
N SER A 54 -2.91 -4.83 -8.17
CA SER A 54 -3.89 -3.75 -8.06
C SER A 54 -3.68 -2.97 -6.76
N ASP A 55 -4.54 -2.01 -6.45
CA ASP A 55 -4.52 -1.25 -5.19
C ASP A 55 -4.73 -2.13 -3.94
N THR A 56 -5.25 -3.33 -4.10
CA THR A 56 -5.62 -4.22 -3.00
C THR A 56 -5.15 -5.66 -3.17
N ASP A 57 -4.69 -6.04 -4.35
CA ASP A 57 -4.36 -7.42 -4.68
C ASP A 57 -2.85 -7.61 -4.83
N VAL A 58 -2.35 -8.66 -4.22
CA VAL A 58 -0.97 -9.10 -4.31
C VAL A 58 -0.93 -10.58 -4.62
N THR A 59 0.00 -10.98 -5.48
CA THR A 59 0.26 -12.38 -5.83
C THR A 59 1.65 -12.75 -5.37
N GLY A 60 1.78 -13.91 -4.73
CA GLY A 60 3.05 -14.52 -4.36
C GLY A 60 3.30 -15.76 -5.21
N TYR A 61 4.52 -15.97 -5.67
CA TYR A 61 4.93 -17.17 -6.41
C TYR A 61 6.43 -17.38 -6.36
N PHE A 62 6.87 -18.55 -6.79
CA PHE A 62 8.29 -18.85 -6.99
C PHE A 62 8.66 -18.77 -8.46
N ALA A 63 9.82 -18.17 -8.73
CA ALA A 63 10.42 -18.05 -10.05
C ALA A 63 11.83 -18.65 -10.06
N LYS A 64 12.29 -19.02 -11.26
CA LYS A 64 13.70 -19.35 -11.50
C LYS A 64 14.56 -18.09 -11.39
N PRO A 65 15.89 -18.20 -11.26
CA PRO A 65 16.79 -17.04 -11.19
C PRO A 65 16.70 -16.08 -12.39
N ASN A 66 16.25 -16.58 -13.55
CA ASN A 66 15.97 -15.77 -14.75
C ASN A 66 14.60 -15.06 -14.74
N GLY A 67 13.87 -15.12 -13.61
CA GLY A 67 12.55 -14.48 -13.46
C GLY A 67 11.36 -15.26 -14.03
N VAL A 68 11.60 -16.40 -14.71
CA VAL A 68 10.52 -17.23 -15.26
C VAL A 68 9.75 -17.91 -14.12
N TYR A 69 8.42 -17.80 -14.15
CA TYR A 69 7.53 -18.48 -13.20
C TYR A 69 7.88 -19.97 -13.08
N TYR A 70 7.89 -20.46 -11.87
CA TYR A 70 8.16 -21.86 -11.57
C TYR A 70 6.94 -22.55 -10.93
N SER A 71 6.48 -22.09 -9.77
CA SER A 71 5.38 -22.74 -9.03
C SER A 71 4.82 -21.87 -7.90
N GLY A 72 3.81 -22.42 -7.20
CA GLY A 72 3.34 -21.92 -5.91
C GLY A 72 2.56 -20.62 -5.98
N GLN A 73 1.93 -20.28 -7.11
CA GLN A 73 1.14 -19.05 -7.21
C GLN A 73 -0.03 -19.05 -6.23
N THR A 74 -0.11 -17.99 -5.46
CA THR A 74 -1.20 -17.71 -4.53
C THR A 74 -1.52 -16.22 -4.57
N SER A 75 -2.73 -15.86 -4.22
CA SER A 75 -3.18 -14.47 -4.18
C SER A 75 -3.69 -14.12 -2.80
N GLY A 76 -3.45 -12.89 -2.40
CA GLY A 76 -3.95 -12.30 -1.17
C GLY A 76 -4.34 -10.86 -1.36
N LYS A 77 -4.76 -10.23 -0.28
CA LYS A 77 -5.07 -8.80 -0.22
C LYS A 77 -3.98 -8.06 0.54
N TYR A 78 -3.87 -6.76 0.28
CA TYR A 78 -3.01 -5.89 1.06
C TYR A 78 -3.62 -4.50 1.23
N THR A 79 -3.12 -3.80 2.25
CA THR A 79 -3.39 -2.37 2.46
C THR A 79 -2.07 -1.65 2.72
N VAL A 80 -2.01 -0.36 2.36
CA VAL A 80 -0.85 0.50 2.58
C VAL A 80 -1.24 1.67 3.46
N SER A 81 -0.40 1.98 4.45
CA SER A 81 -0.51 3.17 5.28
C SER A 81 0.90 3.75 5.49
N GLY A 82 1.19 4.87 4.82
CA GLY A 82 2.55 5.40 4.74
C GLY A 82 3.51 4.39 4.09
N ASN A 83 4.55 4.01 4.81
CA ASN A 83 5.50 2.99 4.36
C ASN A 83 5.14 1.56 4.82
N ARG A 84 4.07 1.39 5.58
CA ARG A 84 3.65 0.09 6.11
C ARG A 84 2.69 -0.61 5.17
N VAL A 85 2.94 -1.89 4.95
CA VAL A 85 2.07 -2.81 4.20
C VAL A 85 1.51 -3.84 5.16
N THR A 86 0.21 -4.12 5.08
CA THR A 86 -0.43 -5.21 5.83
C THR A 86 -1.02 -6.18 4.84
N PHE A 87 -0.69 -7.45 4.98
CA PHE A 87 -1.16 -8.53 4.11
C PHE A 87 -2.31 -9.31 4.75
N SER A 88 -3.20 -9.83 3.92
CA SER A 88 -4.30 -10.71 4.34
C SER A 88 -4.50 -11.82 3.33
N GLY A 89 -4.53 -13.06 3.81
CA GLY A 89 -4.79 -14.25 3.00
C GLY A 89 -3.64 -14.66 2.08
N LEU A 90 -2.46 -14.03 2.17
CA LEU A 90 -1.31 -14.39 1.35
C LEU A 90 -0.50 -15.49 2.05
N THR A 91 -0.76 -16.73 1.66
CA THR A 91 -0.05 -17.91 2.13
C THR A 91 0.44 -18.71 0.94
N TYR A 92 1.72 -18.96 0.84
CA TYR A 92 2.31 -19.79 -0.21
C TYR A 92 3.08 -20.95 0.36
N CYS A 93 3.19 -22.00 -0.44
CA CYS A 93 3.86 -23.24 -0.08
C CYS A 93 5.14 -23.41 -0.90
N TRP A 94 6.25 -23.69 -0.25
CA TRP A 94 7.49 -24.10 -0.88
C TRP A 94 7.94 -25.45 -0.34
N ILE A 95 7.98 -26.44 -1.21
CA ILE A 95 8.33 -27.84 -0.91
C ILE A 95 7.42 -28.39 0.22
N TYR A 96 7.83 -28.24 1.47
CA TYR A 96 7.09 -28.72 2.64
C TYR A 96 6.81 -27.62 3.68
N ALA A 97 7.06 -26.37 3.33
CA ALA A 97 6.87 -25.24 4.23
C ALA A 97 5.82 -24.27 3.70
N TYR A 98 4.95 -23.81 4.58
CA TYR A 98 3.96 -22.79 4.31
C TYR A 98 4.43 -21.46 4.92
N TYR A 99 4.32 -20.39 4.15
CA TYR A 99 4.69 -19.04 4.55
C TYR A 99 3.48 -18.14 4.44
N ARG A 100 3.10 -17.52 5.55
CA ARG A 100 2.02 -16.55 5.60
C ARG A 100 2.59 -15.17 5.88
N LEU A 101 2.47 -14.25 4.94
CA LEU A 101 2.82 -12.85 5.15
C LEU A 101 1.75 -12.15 5.96
N GLU A 102 2.16 -11.33 6.92
CA GLU A 102 1.27 -10.56 7.79
C GLU A 102 1.50 -9.06 7.64
N SER A 103 2.73 -8.60 7.61
CA SER A 103 3.03 -7.17 7.44
C SER A 103 4.41 -6.95 6.81
N GLY A 104 4.66 -5.70 6.42
CA GLY A 104 5.95 -5.28 5.92
C GLY A 104 6.12 -3.77 6.00
N SER A 105 7.33 -3.31 5.72
CA SER A 105 7.66 -1.90 5.57
C SER A 105 8.50 -1.67 4.32
N VAL A 106 8.14 -0.64 3.56
CA VAL A 106 8.84 -0.23 2.34
C VAL A 106 9.83 0.88 2.68
N ASN A 107 11.07 0.70 2.27
CA ASN A 107 12.11 1.72 2.37
C ASN A 107 12.89 1.76 1.06
N GLY A 108 12.56 2.72 0.20
CA GLY A 108 13.11 2.81 -1.15
C GLY A 108 12.82 1.55 -1.98
N SER A 109 13.87 0.83 -2.37
CA SER A 109 13.79 -0.41 -3.13
C SER A 109 13.73 -1.68 -2.28
N LEU A 110 13.62 -1.56 -0.96
CA LEU A 110 13.54 -2.68 -0.03
C LEU A 110 12.15 -2.78 0.61
N LEU A 111 11.63 -4.00 0.69
CA LEU A 111 10.42 -4.36 1.41
C LEU A 111 10.80 -5.41 2.46
N SER A 112 10.90 -4.98 3.71
CA SER A 112 11.10 -5.89 4.85
C SER A 112 9.75 -6.44 5.30
N THR A 113 9.61 -7.76 5.36
CA THR A 113 8.34 -8.43 5.69
C THR A 113 8.46 -9.23 6.96
N THR A 114 7.35 -9.37 7.66
CA THR A 114 7.17 -10.25 8.79
C THR A 114 5.97 -11.15 8.55
N GLY A 115 6.03 -12.35 9.07
CA GLY A 115 4.96 -13.32 8.92
C GLY A 115 5.19 -14.55 9.77
N LYS A 116 4.57 -15.61 9.36
CA LYS A 116 4.63 -16.93 10.02
C LYS A 116 5.01 -18.00 9.02
N LYS A 117 5.73 -19.01 9.47
CA LYS A 117 5.96 -20.25 8.71
C LYS A 117 5.63 -21.49 9.53
N THR A 118 5.17 -22.51 8.85
CA THR A 118 4.97 -23.85 9.42
C THR A 118 5.34 -24.93 8.41
N PHE A 119 5.68 -26.10 8.88
CA PHE A 119 5.86 -27.30 8.04
C PHE A 119 4.59 -28.17 7.99
N ASP A 120 3.63 -27.87 8.84
CA ASP A 120 2.34 -28.58 8.90
C ASP A 120 1.22 -27.59 9.18
N ILE A 121 0.44 -27.27 8.15
CA ILE A 121 -0.61 -26.25 8.24
C ILE A 121 -1.74 -26.67 9.18
N ASP A 122 -1.98 -27.98 9.31
CA ASP A 122 -3.09 -28.52 10.10
C ASP A 122 -2.76 -28.53 11.60
N LYS A 123 -1.49 -28.64 11.96
CA LYS A 123 -1.06 -28.59 13.37
C LYS A 123 -1.08 -27.20 13.97
N GLY A 124 -1.02 -26.16 13.14
CA GLY A 124 -1.07 -24.78 13.60
C GLY A 124 0.15 -24.31 14.39
N ASP A 125 1.28 -25.01 14.34
CA ASP A 125 2.54 -24.67 15.00
C ASP A 125 3.35 -23.64 14.20
N TRP A 126 2.80 -22.44 14.06
CA TRP A 126 3.40 -21.34 13.31
C TRP A 126 4.53 -20.68 14.08
N SER A 127 5.72 -20.64 13.50
CA SER A 127 6.88 -19.88 13.99
C SER A 127 7.00 -18.53 13.28
N SER A 128 7.57 -17.53 13.96
CA SER A 128 7.83 -16.22 13.35
C SER A 128 8.84 -16.35 12.21
N TRP A 129 8.62 -15.57 11.17
CA TRP A 129 9.46 -15.54 9.99
C TRP A 129 9.58 -14.10 9.46
N THR A 130 10.77 -13.74 8.98
CA THR A 130 11.05 -12.43 8.39
C THR A 130 11.83 -12.61 7.11
N ASP A 131 11.62 -11.72 6.15
CA ASP A 131 12.42 -11.67 4.94
C ASP A 131 12.53 -10.23 4.40
N THR A 132 13.44 -10.03 3.46
CA THR A 132 13.63 -8.75 2.78
C THR A 132 13.62 -8.97 1.28
N PHE A 133 12.70 -8.30 0.63
CA PHE A 133 12.54 -8.29 -0.81
C PHE A 133 13.16 -7.03 -1.40
N SER A 134 13.73 -7.14 -2.59
CA SER A 134 14.24 -6.03 -3.38
C SER A 134 13.34 -5.78 -4.58
N LYS A 135 13.06 -4.51 -4.85
CA LYS A 135 12.34 -4.10 -6.07
C LYS A 135 13.26 -4.20 -7.28
N GLN A 136 12.74 -4.74 -8.35
CA GLN A 136 13.38 -4.69 -9.67
C GLN A 136 12.63 -3.71 -10.57
#